data_748fed4f410370f3711017c645c945e6
#
_entry.id   748fed4f410370f3711017c645c945e6
#
_cell.length_a   1.000
_cell.length_b   1.000
_cell.length_c   1.000
_cell.angle_alpha   90.00
_cell.angle_beta   90.00
_cell.angle_gamma   90.00
#
_symmetry.space_group_name_H-M   'P 1'
#
loop_
_entity.id
_entity.type
_entity.pdbx_description
1 polymer ?
#
loop_
_entity_poly.entity_id
_entity_poly.type
_entity_poly.pdbx_seq_one_letter_code
_entity_poly.pdbx_strand_id
1 'polypeptide(L)'
;MARSLRHSSESARSSFPVTRLMCSANRCAAVWPILEFESANAPDIHFTLANKGVGPAIIRHVVVTVDGERVVNWSQVLEKLLGPGPHHSSEIDMRARVLSAGESLTVFTPRDSENNPINFDKLNPLFVGMNKDRERVAVEICYGSTLGEYWTLRAGGKSRSSTTEVRSCPGPSATSFEQ
;
A
#
# COMPACT_ATOMS: atom_id res chain seq x y z
N MET A 1 37.83 58.52 44.47
CA MET A 1 37.18 57.27 44.62
C MET A 1 35.94 57.29 43.71
N ALA A 2 35.99 56.68 42.50
CA ALA A 2 34.88 56.64 41.56
C ALA A 2 34.57 55.18 41.29
N ARG A 3 33.36 54.75 41.66
CA ARG A 3 32.83 53.38 41.43
C ARG A 3 32.15 53.32 40.05
N SER A 4 32.72 52.55 39.14
CA SER A 4 32.18 52.23 37.84
C SER A 4 31.06 51.19 38.01
N LEU A 5 29.84 51.52 37.62
CA LEU A 5 28.70 50.63 37.46
C LEU A 5 28.71 50.05 36.06
N ARG A 6 28.97 48.76 35.91
CA ARG A 6 28.75 48.02 34.66
C ARG A 6 27.30 47.61 34.54
N HIS A 7 26.63 48.08 33.51
CA HIS A 7 25.32 47.59 33.09
C HIS A 7 25.54 46.35 32.27
N SER A 8 25.10 45.19 32.83
CA SER A 8 24.94 43.96 32.05
C SER A 8 23.53 43.97 31.42
N SER A 9 23.47 44.07 30.12
CA SER A 9 22.27 43.86 29.35
C SER A 9 22.07 42.35 29.13
N GLU A 10 21.22 41.72 29.95
CA GLU A 10 20.74 40.36 29.73
C GLU A 10 19.67 40.39 28.62
N SER A 11 20.06 39.92 27.44
CA SER A 11 19.13 39.62 26.35
C SER A 11 18.32 38.41 26.69
N ALA A 12 17.09 38.62 27.17
CA ALA A 12 16.10 37.55 27.37
C ALA A 12 15.69 36.94 26.01
N ARG A 13 16.31 35.81 25.68
CA ARG A 13 15.81 34.97 24.57
C ARG A 13 14.52 34.34 25.02
N SER A 14 13.42 34.87 24.51
CA SER A 14 12.09 34.27 24.61
C SER A 14 12.08 32.94 23.81
N SER A 15 12.35 31.84 24.50
CA SER A 15 12.10 30.49 23.99
C SER A 15 10.61 30.20 24.13
N PHE A 16 9.86 30.41 23.05
CA PHE A 16 8.49 29.90 22.99
C PHE A 16 8.57 28.37 23.07
N PRO A 17 7.88 27.74 24.04
CA PRO A 17 7.76 26.30 24.04
C PRO A 17 6.97 25.92 22.81
N VAL A 18 7.58 25.21 21.85
CA VAL A 18 6.86 24.51 20.81
C VAL A 18 6.04 23.45 21.53
N THR A 19 4.80 23.80 21.86
CA THR A 19 3.83 22.85 22.39
C THR A 19 3.54 21.88 21.25
N ARG A 20 4.31 20.80 21.21
CA ARG A 20 3.99 19.65 20.37
C ARG A 20 2.60 19.22 20.86
N LEU A 21 1.56 19.47 20.06
CA LEU A 21 0.23 18.94 20.31
C LEU A 21 0.41 17.40 20.36
N MET A 22 0.57 16.86 21.57
CA MET A 22 0.49 15.44 21.77
C MET A 22 -0.97 15.08 21.54
N CYS A 23 -1.23 14.55 20.35
CA CYS A 23 -2.50 13.88 20.09
C CYS A 23 -2.66 12.82 21.18
N SER A 24 -3.68 12.94 22.03
CA SER A 24 -3.95 11.89 23.01
C SER A 24 -4.18 10.60 22.23
N ALA A 25 -3.62 9.47 22.71
CA ALA A 25 -3.65 8.17 22.02
C ALA A 25 -5.04 7.79 21.46
N ASN A 26 -6.12 8.23 22.11
CA ASN A 26 -7.50 7.97 21.65
C ASN A 26 -7.97 8.86 20.49
N ARG A 27 -7.37 10.04 20.25
CA ARG A 27 -7.76 10.89 19.12
C ARG A 27 -6.99 10.57 17.85
N CYS A 28 -5.77 10.07 17.95
CA CYS A 28 -4.97 9.65 16.81
C CYS A 28 -5.47 8.33 16.23
N ALA A 29 -6.00 7.43 17.05
CA ALA A 29 -6.65 6.20 16.59
C ALA A 29 -7.87 6.46 15.69
N ALA A 30 -8.52 7.62 15.80
CA ALA A 30 -9.70 7.98 15.02
C ALA A 30 -9.42 8.32 13.54
N VAL A 31 -8.16 8.39 13.11
CA VAL A 31 -7.79 8.68 11.71
C VAL A 31 -6.77 7.68 11.15
N TRP A 32 -6.63 6.53 11.81
CA TRP A 32 -5.67 5.51 11.39
C TRP A 32 -6.20 4.72 10.17
N PRO A 33 -5.53 4.79 9.01
CA PRO A 33 -5.84 3.95 7.88
C PRO A 33 -5.34 2.52 8.13
N ILE A 34 -6.11 1.53 7.72
CA ILE A 34 -5.74 0.11 7.79
C ILE A 34 -5.96 -0.48 6.41
N LEU A 35 -4.89 -0.75 5.67
CA LEU A 35 -5.00 -1.39 4.38
C LEU A 35 -5.06 -2.90 4.52
N GLU A 36 -5.88 -3.51 3.68
CA GLU A 36 -6.02 -4.95 3.50
C GLU A 36 -5.94 -5.28 2.01
N PHE A 37 -5.14 -6.29 1.66
CA PHE A 37 -5.02 -6.78 0.30
C PHE A 37 -5.49 -8.23 0.27
N GLU A 38 -6.45 -8.51 -0.59
CA GLU A 38 -7.10 -9.81 -0.71
C GLU A 38 -7.09 -10.31 -2.14
N SER A 39 -7.07 -11.62 -2.31
CA SER A 39 -7.33 -12.29 -3.57
C SER A 39 -8.59 -13.14 -3.45
N ALA A 40 -9.54 -12.94 -4.35
CA ALA A 40 -10.75 -13.73 -4.43
C ALA A 40 -10.79 -14.56 -5.72
N ASN A 41 -11.64 -15.58 -5.75
CA ASN A 41 -11.81 -16.46 -6.89
C ASN A 41 -13.29 -16.71 -7.24
N ALA A 42 -14.20 -15.98 -6.61
CA ALA A 42 -15.63 -16.07 -6.85
C ALA A 42 -16.27 -14.66 -6.74
N PRO A 43 -17.14 -14.26 -7.67
CA PRO A 43 -17.55 -15.01 -8.89
C PRO A 43 -16.45 -15.11 -9.95
N ASP A 44 -15.42 -14.29 -9.88
CA ASP A 44 -14.27 -14.23 -10.77
C ASP A 44 -12.98 -14.08 -9.96
N ILE A 45 -11.84 -14.29 -10.61
CA ILE A 45 -10.53 -14.05 -9.97
C ILE A 45 -10.25 -12.56 -9.98
N HIS A 46 -9.97 -12.00 -8.80
CA HIS A 46 -9.56 -10.61 -8.67
C HIS A 46 -8.70 -10.37 -7.43
N PHE A 47 -7.96 -9.26 -7.46
CA PHE A 47 -7.24 -8.75 -6.30
C PHE A 47 -7.85 -7.42 -5.89
N THR A 48 -8.05 -7.26 -4.60
CA THR A 48 -8.69 -6.10 -4.00
C THR A 48 -7.78 -5.45 -2.96
N LEU A 49 -7.72 -4.13 -3.00
CA LEU A 49 -7.11 -3.32 -1.94
C LEU A 49 -8.21 -2.53 -1.25
N ALA A 50 -8.36 -2.70 0.05
CA ALA A 50 -9.38 -2.04 0.84
C ALA A 50 -8.76 -1.24 2.00
N ASN A 51 -9.35 -0.10 2.33
CA ASN A 51 -9.04 0.63 3.54
C ASN A 51 -10.11 0.35 4.60
N LYS A 52 -9.81 -0.53 5.53
CA LYS A 52 -10.68 -0.90 6.66
C LYS A 52 -10.56 0.05 7.85
N GLY A 53 -9.66 1.03 7.76
CA GLY A 53 -9.47 2.04 8.80
C GLY A 53 -10.50 3.16 8.74
N VAL A 54 -10.37 4.11 9.66
CA VAL A 54 -11.28 5.26 9.80
C VAL A 54 -10.71 6.57 9.22
N GLY A 55 -9.47 6.54 8.71
CA GLY A 55 -8.83 7.66 8.03
C GLY A 55 -8.40 7.32 6.61
N PRO A 56 -8.14 8.31 5.75
CA PRO A 56 -7.66 8.07 4.39
C PRO A 56 -6.26 7.45 4.38
N ALA A 57 -6.04 6.48 3.50
CA ALA A 57 -4.74 5.86 3.23
C ALA A 57 -4.12 6.49 1.98
N ILE A 58 -2.96 7.13 2.13
CA ILE A 58 -2.22 7.72 1.02
C ILE A 58 -1.13 6.75 0.60
N ILE A 59 -1.29 6.06 -0.54
CA ILE A 59 -0.33 5.08 -1.04
C ILE A 59 0.90 5.80 -1.58
N ARG A 60 2.08 5.38 -1.09
CA ARG A 60 3.37 6.02 -1.41
C ARG A 60 4.28 5.12 -2.22
N HIS A 61 4.25 3.82 -1.96
CA HIS A 61 5.14 2.87 -2.62
C HIS A 61 4.47 1.51 -2.70
N VAL A 62 4.62 0.84 -3.84
CA VAL A 62 4.06 -0.49 -4.09
C VAL A 62 5.14 -1.37 -4.69
N VAL A 63 5.29 -2.57 -4.16
CA VAL A 63 6.11 -3.65 -4.71
C VAL A 63 5.21 -4.87 -4.85
N VAL A 64 5.27 -5.49 -6.01
CA VAL A 64 4.62 -6.80 -6.24
C VAL A 64 5.70 -7.83 -6.53
N THR A 65 5.53 -9.01 -5.99
CA THR A 65 6.44 -10.14 -6.20
C THR A 65 5.65 -11.38 -6.60
N VAL A 66 6.28 -12.22 -7.41
CA VAL A 66 5.81 -13.59 -7.70
C VAL A 66 6.93 -14.54 -7.29
N ASP A 67 6.66 -15.48 -6.39
CA ASP A 67 7.65 -16.38 -5.79
C ASP A 67 8.85 -15.64 -5.13
N GLY A 68 8.62 -14.43 -4.62
CA GLY A 68 9.65 -13.58 -4.03
C GLY A 68 10.46 -12.75 -5.03
N GLU A 69 10.31 -12.96 -6.32
CA GLU A 69 10.93 -12.13 -7.36
C GLU A 69 10.07 -10.93 -7.69
N ARG A 70 10.68 -9.74 -7.71
CA ARG A 70 9.97 -8.50 -8.07
C ARG A 70 9.51 -8.52 -9.50
N VAL A 71 8.32 -7.99 -9.72
CA VAL A 71 7.75 -7.74 -11.04
C VAL A 71 7.38 -6.27 -11.15
N VAL A 72 7.40 -5.73 -12.36
CA VAL A 72 7.20 -4.29 -12.57
C VAL A 72 5.77 -3.97 -13.01
N ASN A 73 5.00 -4.94 -13.52
CA ASN A 73 3.61 -4.74 -13.94
C ASN A 73 2.80 -6.05 -13.87
N TRP A 74 1.50 -5.93 -14.05
CA TRP A 74 0.59 -7.08 -14.01
C TRP A 74 0.78 -8.06 -15.17
N SER A 75 1.23 -7.59 -16.33
CA SER A 75 1.56 -8.48 -17.45
C SER A 75 2.65 -9.47 -17.09
N GLN A 76 3.70 -9.02 -16.37
CA GLN A 76 4.74 -9.93 -15.85
C GLN A 76 4.22 -10.87 -14.78
N VAL A 77 3.24 -10.43 -13.96
CA VAL A 77 2.57 -11.35 -13.02
C VAL A 77 1.90 -12.48 -13.79
N LEU A 78 1.10 -12.16 -14.81
CA LEU A 78 0.42 -13.16 -15.63
C LEU A 78 1.38 -14.10 -16.34
N GLU A 79 2.44 -13.56 -16.94
CA GLU A 79 3.48 -14.37 -17.59
C GLU A 79 4.14 -15.37 -16.65
N LYS A 80 4.45 -14.94 -15.42
CA LYS A 80 5.03 -15.83 -14.39
C LYS A 80 4.05 -16.88 -13.85
N LEU A 81 2.75 -16.57 -13.83
CA LEU A 81 1.72 -17.49 -13.34
C LEU A 81 1.23 -18.46 -14.40
N LEU A 82 1.06 -18.00 -15.62
CA LEU A 82 0.41 -18.74 -16.72
C LEU A 82 1.38 -19.19 -17.82
N GLY A 83 2.64 -18.73 -17.78
CA GLY A 83 3.63 -18.94 -18.83
C GLY A 83 3.57 -17.88 -19.93
N PRO A 84 4.48 -17.96 -20.91
CA PRO A 84 4.56 -16.97 -22.00
C PRO A 84 3.32 -17.07 -22.92
N GLY A 85 2.80 -15.90 -23.31
CA GLY A 85 1.66 -15.80 -24.24
C GLY A 85 0.92 -14.47 -24.12
N PRO A 86 -0.10 -14.25 -24.93
CA PRO A 86 -0.95 -13.09 -24.79
C PRO A 86 -1.86 -13.24 -23.59
N HIS A 87 -1.70 -12.34 -22.63
CA HIS A 87 -2.54 -12.29 -21.43
C HIS A 87 -3.27 -10.96 -21.36
N HIS A 88 -4.50 -10.98 -20.90
CA HIS A 88 -5.35 -9.80 -20.76
C HIS A 88 -5.74 -9.60 -19.30
N SER A 89 -5.83 -8.34 -18.90
CA SER A 89 -6.28 -7.95 -17.56
C SER A 89 -6.99 -6.61 -17.58
N SER A 90 -7.78 -6.36 -16.56
CA SER A 90 -8.24 -5.04 -16.19
C SER A 90 -7.48 -4.62 -14.94
N GLU A 91 -6.92 -3.42 -14.95
CA GLU A 91 -5.99 -2.94 -13.95
C GLU A 91 -6.36 -1.53 -13.49
N ILE A 92 -6.12 -1.26 -12.22
CA ILE A 92 -6.24 0.08 -11.66
C ILE A 92 -4.95 0.43 -10.94
N ASP A 93 -4.35 1.57 -11.30
CA ASP A 93 -3.11 2.05 -10.69
C ASP A 93 -3.29 2.31 -9.19
N MET A 94 -2.47 1.65 -8.39
CA MET A 94 -2.42 1.84 -6.94
C MET A 94 -1.51 2.99 -6.52
N ARG A 95 -0.58 3.42 -7.38
CA ARG A 95 0.44 4.42 -7.03
C ARG A 95 -0.18 5.81 -6.82
N ALA A 96 0.35 6.54 -5.84
CA ALA A 96 -0.08 7.89 -5.50
C ALA A 96 -1.61 8.04 -5.27
N ARG A 97 -2.31 6.92 -5.07
CA ARG A 97 -3.75 6.92 -4.81
C ARG A 97 -4.03 7.21 -3.33
N VAL A 98 -5.17 7.83 -3.10
CA VAL A 98 -5.74 8.00 -1.77
C VAL A 98 -6.99 7.12 -1.70
N LEU A 99 -7.02 6.18 -0.77
CA LEU A 99 -8.22 5.41 -0.46
C LEU A 99 -8.92 6.03 0.75
N SER A 100 -10.17 6.42 0.58
CA SER A 100 -11.02 6.89 1.67
C SER A 100 -11.27 5.80 2.71
N ALA A 101 -11.68 6.18 3.91
CA ALA A 101 -12.11 5.21 4.91
C ALA A 101 -13.26 4.34 4.37
N GLY A 102 -13.14 3.03 4.47
CA GLY A 102 -14.13 2.06 3.97
C GLY A 102 -14.10 1.84 2.44
N GLU A 103 -13.24 2.55 1.69
CA GLU A 103 -13.12 2.34 0.24
C GLU A 103 -12.45 1.00 -0.07
N SER A 104 -12.97 0.31 -1.08
CA SER A 104 -12.46 -0.92 -1.64
C SER A 104 -12.26 -0.77 -3.14
N LEU A 105 -11.13 -1.22 -3.65
CA LEU A 105 -10.70 -1.06 -5.02
C LEU A 105 -10.25 -2.41 -5.59
N THR A 106 -10.89 -2.89 -6.65
CA THR A 106 -10.38 -4.03 -7.42
C THR A 106 -9.21 -3.55 -8.27
N VAL A 107 -7.99 -3.93 -7.88
CA VAL A 107 -6.75 -3.44 -8.49
C VAL A 107 -6.34 -4.26 -9.71
N PHE A 108 -6.82 -5.50 -9.79
CA PHE A 108 -6.48 -6.42 -10.87
C PHE A 108 -7.56 -7.48 -11.07
N THR A 109 -7.92 -7.72 -12.33
CA THR A 109 -8.80 -8.81 -12.75
C THR A 109 -8.24 -9.41 -14.04
N PRO A 110 -7.78 -10.68 -14.06
CA PRO A 110 -7.36 -11.35 -15.28
C PRO A 110 -8.57 -11.57 -16.20
N ARG A 111 -8.34 -11.48 -17.51
CA ARG A 111 -9.40 -11.59 -18.53
C ARG A 111 -9.05 -12.64 -19.57
N ASP A 112 -10.06 -13.21 -20.19
CA ASP A 112 -9.90 -14.09 -21.35
C ASP A 112 -9.61 -13.31 -22.64
N SER A 113 -9.45 -14.01 -23.74
CA SER A 113 -9.20 -13.41 -25.08
C SER A 113 -10.38 -12.57 -25.60
N GLU A 114 -11.57 -12.74 -25.06
CA GLU A 114 -12.76 -11.96 -25.39
C GLU A 114 -12.99 -10.78 -24.43
N ASN A 115 -12.01 -10.55 -23.55
CA ASN A 115 -12.02 -9.49 -22.53
C ASN A 115 -13.08 -9.68 -21.43
N ASN A 116 -13.56 -10.92 -21.19
CA ASN A 116 -14.42 -11.24 -20.08
C ASN A 116 -13.60 -11.56 -18.81
N PRO A 117 -14.09 -11.27 -17.60
CA PRO A 117 -13.47 -11.75 -16.37
C PRO A 117 -13.36 -13.28 -16.38
N ILE A 118 -12.25 -13.81 -15.84
CA ILE A 118 -12.10 -15.27 -15.71
C ILE A 118 -12.96 -15.74 -14.54
N ASN A 119 -14.16 -16.15 -14.85
CA ASN A 119 -15.15 -16.63 -13.90
C ASN A 119 -14.79 -17.99 -13.32
N PHE A 120 -15.41 -18.32 -12.20
CA PHE A 120 -15.31 -19.63 -11.57
C PHE A 120 -15.79 -20.72 -12.52
N ASP A 121 -14.85 -21.36 -13.20
CA ASP A 121 -15.06 -22.54 -14.03
C ASP A 121 -13.88 -23.49 -13.86
N LYS A 122 -14.13 -24.66 -13.24
CA LYS A 122 -13.13 -25.69 -13.03
C LYS A 122 -12.63 -26.34 -14.33
N LEU A 123 -13.31 -26.13 -15.43
CA LEU A 123 -12.90 -26.63 -16.76
C LEU A 123 -12.10 -25.60 -17.54
N ASN A 124 -12.11 -24.32 -17.14
CA ASN A 124 -11.32 -23.27 -17.78
C ASN A 124 -9.84 -23.37 -17.31
N PRO A 125 -8.89 -23.67 -18.20
CA PRO A 125 -7.47 -23.79 -17.84
C PRO A 125 -6.88 -22.50 -17.22
N LEU A 126 -7.34 -21.34 -17.67
CA LEU A 126 -6.91 -20.05 -17.12
C LEU A 126 -7.39 -19.88 -15.68
N PHE A 127 -8.64 -20.23 -15.40
CA PHE A 127 -9.16 -20.22 -14.03
C PHE A 127 -8.37 -21.19 -13.14
N VAL A 128 -8.16 -22.41 -13.58
CA VAL A 128 -7.43 -23.44 -12.79
C VAL A 128 -6.00 -22.97 -12.50
N GLY A 129 -5.30 -22.46 -13.51
CA GLY A 129 -3.93 -21.92 -13.35
C GLY A 129 -3.89 -20.77 -12.37
N MET A 130 -4.68 -19.72 -12.58
CA MET A 130 -4.74 -18.55 -11.72
C MET A 130 -5.19 -18.90 -10.30
N ASN A 131 -6.19 -19.75 -10.12
CA ASN A 131 -6.68 -20.12 -8.79
C ASN A 131 -5.64 -20.91 -7.98
N LYS A 132 -4.84 -21.74 -8.65
CA LYS A 132 -3.74 -22.49 -8.02
C LYS A 132 -2.58 -21.55 -7.63
N ASP A 133 -2.24 -20.64 -8.53
CA ASP A 133 -0.97 -19.91 -8.46
C ASP A 133 -1.11 -18.48 -7.90
N ARG A 134 -2.34 -17.98 -7.68
CA ARG A 134 -2.57 -16.64 -7.10
C ARG A 134 -1.90 -16.42 -5.74
N GLU A 135 -1.70 -17.49 -4.96
CA GLU A 135 -0.99 -17.45 -3.69
C GLU A 135 0.54 -17.25 -3.83
N ARG A 136 1.07 -17.32 -5.07
CA ARG A 136 2.46 -16.98 -5.37
C ARG A 136 2.69 -15.47 -5.46
N VAL A 137 1.60 -14.70 -5.60
CA VAL A 137 1.64 -13.24 -5.68
C VAL A 137 1.65 -12.66 -4.27
N ALA A 138 2.63 -11.82 -3.98
CA ALA A 138 2.68 -11.05 -2.73
C ALA A 138 2.89 -9.57 -3.02
N VAL A 139 2.38 -8.72 -2.13
CA VAL A 139 2.49 -7.28 -2.22
C VAL A 139 3.12 -6.69 -0.96
N GLU A 140 3.92 -5.64 -1.16
CA GLU A 140 4.37 -4.76 -0.09
C GLU A 140 3.92 -3.34 -0.45
N ILE A 141 3.07 -2.74 0.39
CA ILE A 141 2.49 -1.42 0.16
C ILE A 141 2.86 -0.52 1.32
N CYS A 142 3.64 0.53 1.04
CA CYS A 142 3.89 1.58 2.01
C CYS A 142 2.89 2.72 1.81
N TYR A 143 2.22 3.10 2.90
CA TYR A 143 1.18 4.12 2.89
C TYR A 143 1.26 4.99 4.13
N GLY A 144 0.66 6.17 4.06
CA GLY A 144 0.63 7.12 5.18
C GLY A 144 -0.77 7.63 5.48
N SER A 145 -0.92 8.18 6.68
CA SER A 145 -2.07 8.99 7.08
C SER A 145 -1.90 10.45 6.65
N THR A 146 -2.96 11.24 6.76
CA THR A 146 -2.91 12.71 6.62
C THR A 146 -2.14 13.39 7.75
N LEU A 147 -1.83 12.67 8.83
CA LEU A 147 -1.06 13.17 9.98
C LEU A 147 0.43 12.90 9.86
N GLY A 148 0.89 12.29 8.75
CA GLY A 148 2.32 12.03 8.50
C GLY A 148 2.86 10.79 9.20
N GLU A 149 2.00 9.86 9.58
CA GLU A 149 2.35 8.54 10.08
C GLU A 149 2.41 7.56 8.91
N TYR A 150 3.26 6.56 8.97
CA TYR A 150 3.49 5.64 7.85
C TYR A 150 3.48 4.18 8.30
N TRP A 151 2.96 3.32 7.44
CA TRP A 151 2.93 1.87 7.64
C TRP A 151 3.30 1.14 6.35
N THR A 152 3.79 -0.08 6.53
CA THR A 152 3.99 -1.03 5.43
C THR A 152 3.08 -2.22 5.64
N LEU A 153 2.17 -2.45 4.70
CA LEU A 153 1.40 -3.69 4.58
C LEU A 153 2.23 -4.70 3.78
N ARG A 154 2.37 -5.91 4.29
CA ARG A 154 2.82 -7.10 3.54
C ARG A 154 1.68 -8.09 3.51
N ALA A 155 1.26 -8.50 2.32
CA ALA A 155 0.12 -9.40 2.15
C ALA A 155 0.30 -10.27 0.91
N GLY A 156 -0.48 -11.35 0.83
CA GLY A 156 -0.40 -12.34 -0.23
C GLY A 156 0.75 -13.33 -0.02
N GLY A 157 1.00 -14.16 -1.03
CA GLY A 157 1.94 -15.24 -0.88
C GLY A 157 1.45 -16.29 0.13
N LYS A 158 2.38 -17.07 0.65
CA LYS A 158 2.12 -18.09 1.69
C LYS A 158 2.17 -17.51 3.11
N SER A 159 2.48 -16.24 3.25
CA SER A 159 2.65 -15.58 4.54
C SER A 159 1.36 -14.94 5.01
N ARG A 160 1.16 -14.92 6.34
CA ARG A 160 0.05 -14.15 6.93
C ARG A 160 0.27 -12.66 6.66
N SER A 161 -0.80 -11.96 6.31
CA SER A 161 -0.81 -10.50 6.18
C SER A 161 -0.33 -9.82 7.48
N SER A 162 0.48 -8.79 7.34
CA SER A 162 1.03 -8.02 8.46
C SER A 162 1.16 -6.54 8.10
N THR A 163 0.89 -5.69 9.06
CA THR A 163 1.11 -4.25 8.97
C THR A 163 2.12 -3.82 10.04
N THR A 164 3.10 -3.04 9.64
CA THR A 164 4.17 -2.55 10.52
C THR A 164 4.31 -1.04 10.36
N GLU A 165 4.37 -0.32 11.46
CA GLU A 165 4.67 1.11 11.46
C GLU A 165 6.13 1.34 11.03
N VAL A 166 6.34 2.36 10.18
CA VAL A 166 7.66 2.74 9.67
C VAL A 166 7.86 4.25 9.79
N ARG A 167 9.10 4.70 9.80
CA ARG A 167 9.41 6.14 9.92
C ARG A 167 9.08 6.94 8.66
N SER A 168 9.23 6.31 7.51
CA SER A 168 8.94 6.90 6.19
C SER A 168 8.78 5.81 5.16
N CYS A 169 8.06 6.09 4.07
CA CYS A 169 8.03 5.22 2.90
C CYS A 169 9.28 5.43 2.03
N PRO A 170 9.71 4.37 1.31
CA PRO A 170 10.70 4.52 0.25
C PRO A 170 10.25 5.56 -0.78
N GLY A 171 11.21 6.31 -1.34
CA GLY A 171 10.96 7.20 -2.47
C GLY A 171 10.64 6.41 -3.76
N PRO A 172 10.16 7.11 -4.80
CA PRO A 172 9.97 6.51 -6.11
C PRO A 172 11.32 5.93 -6.59
N SER A 173 11.32 4.68 -6.99
CA SER A 173 12.51 4.01 -7.56
C SER A 173 12.12 3.39 -8.89
N ALA A 174 13.12 3.17 -9.76
CA ALA A 174 12.94 2.47 -11.05
C ALA A 174 12.45 1.01 -10.87
N THR A 175 12.42 0.50 -9.65
CA THR A 175 11.94 -0.84 -9.29
C THR A 175 10.58 -0.82 -8.61
N SER A 176 9.91 0.34 -8.54
CA SER A 176 8.51 0.41 -8.13
C SER A 176 7.62 -0.29 -9.16
N PHE A 177 6.56 -0.91 -8.67
CA PHE A 177 5.56 -1.54 -9.55
C PHE A 177 4.92 -0.48 -10.44
N GLU A 178 4.99 -0.68 -11.75
CA GLU A 178 4.40 0.18 -12.78
C GLU A 178 3.12 -0.49 -13.30
N GLN A 179 2.10 0.33 -13.53
CA GLN A 179 0.81 -0.14 -14.07
C GLN A 179 0.51 0.59 -15.36
#